data_7c8db76ac5f5d301f7ad5b96cef78e00
#
_entry.id   7c8db76ac5f5d301f7ad5b96cef78e00
#
_cell.length_a   1.000
_cell.length_b   1.000
_cell.length_c   1.000
_cell.angle_alpha   90.00
_cell.angle_beta   90.00
_cell.angle_gamma   90.00
#
_symmetry.space_group_name_H-M   'P 1'
#
loop_
_entity.id
_entity.type
_entity.pdbx_description
1 polymer ?
#
loop_
_entity_poly.entity_id
_entity_poly.type
_entity_poly.pdbx_seq_one_letter_code
_entity_poly.pdbx_strand_id
1 'polypeptide(L)'
;MTLFPSPFRPNIQQMSPYVPGEQPGVGERVIKINTNENPYPPSPAAMKVLREFDGERLRRYPQPTARAFAEAAGAVLGYDAGWILPGNGSDDLLTMIFRACAEPGRAAAYPMPTYTLYRTLARIQNAEAIEVPFDDDYHLPADGLASAGAAVTLVANPNAPSGTAFSACELEALAGRVKGLMVIDEAYVDFADSSAIELPRRCPNVIVLRSMSKSYSMAGLRLGFGVARPEILAELMKVKDSYNVDALACAVGAAAIADQAYKNECVAKVRASRGLLSGQLEAMGFRVWPSQANFLLVGPPRAQAREIYEGLKKRGILIRYFQQPKLDDKLRIGIGTADDNAQFVRAIGEILGLCQ
;
A
#
# COMPACT_ATOMS: atom_id res chain seq x y z
N MET A 1 12.61 38.72 -4.88
CA MET A 1 12.24 38.86 -6.30
C MET A 1 12.99 37.81 -7.08
N THR A 2 12.30 36.79 -7.62
CA THR A 2 12.91 35.83 -8.52
C THR A 2 13.18 36.52 -9.85
N LEU A 3 14.44 36.60 -10.24
CA LEU A 3 14.90 37.31 -11.46
C LEU A 3 14.44 36.67 -12.77
N PHE A 4 13.81 35.48 -12.71
CA PHE A 4 13.28 34.75 -13.86
C PHE A 4 11.87 34.23 -13.57
N PRO A 5 10.98 34.18 -14.57
CA PRO A 5 9.71 33.46 -14.42
C PRO A 5 10.00 31.99 -14.07
N SER A 6 9.23 31.43 -13.14
CA SER A 6 9.42 30.04 -12.71
C SER A 6 9.30 29.08 -13.90
N PRO A 7 10.26 28.16 -14.10
CA PRO A 7 10.17 27.14 -15.14
C PRO A 7 9.19 25.99 -14.80
N PHE A 8 8.65 25.99 -13.60
CA PHE A 8 7.77 24.92 -13.11
C PHE A 8 6.31 25.20 -13.44
N ARG A 9 5.54 24.14 -13.73
CA ARG A 9 4.09 24.25 -13.96
C ARG A 9 3.38 24.84 -12.73
N PRO A 10 2.34 25.68 -12.90
CA PRO A 10 1.64 26.34 -11.78
C PRO A 10 1.08 25.34 -10.75
N ASN A 11 0.53 24.21 -11.19
CA ASN A 11 0.03 23.17 -10.28
C ASN A 11 1.14 22.59 -9.40
N ILE A 12 2.35 22.40 -9.94
CA ILE A 12 3.51 21.90 -9.17
C ILE A 12 3.97 22.93 -8.13
N GLN A 13 4.00 24.21 -8.48
CA GLN A 13 4.39 25.26 -7.55
C GLN A 13 3.42 25.39 -6.34
N GLN A 14 2.16 25.02 -6.53
CA GLN A 14 1.14 25.08 -5.48
C GLN A 14 1.07 23.81 -4.62
N MET A 15 1.84 22.77 -4.95
CA MET A 15 1.84 21.50 -4.23
C MET A 15 2.79 21.55 -3.03
N SER A 16 2.37 20.90 -1.93
CA SER A 16 3.29 20.49 -0.87
C SER A 16 3.85 19.09 -1.20
N PRO A 17 5.11 18.81 -0.84
CA PRO A 17 5.67 17.47 -1.04
C PRO A 17 4.94 16.43 -0.18
N TYR A 18 4.98 15.17 -0.62
CA TYR A 18 4.49 14.07 0.21
C TYR A 18 5.32 13.97 1.51
N VAL A 19 4.62 13.86 2.64
CA VAL A 19 5.27 13.69 3.95
C VAL A 19 5.23 12.21 4.33
N PRO A 20 6.36 11.50 4.26
CA PRO A 20 6.42 10.09 4.65
C PRO A 20 6.20 9.92 6.16
N GLY A 21 6.00 8.67 6.60
CA GLY A 21 6.03 8.35 8.02
C GLY A 21 7.41 8.64 8.60
N GLU A 22 7.43 9.04 9.87
CA GLU A 22 8.66 9.34 10.60
C GLU A 22 9.62 8.15 10.55
N GLN A 23 10.91 8.44 10.30
CA GLN A 23 11.98 7.46 10.34
C GLN A 23 12.84 7.73 11.58
N PRO A 24 13.26 6.67 12.31
CA PRO A 24 14.16 6.83 13.44
C PRO A 24 15.53 7.35 12.97
N GLY A 25 16.22 8.06 13.86
CA GLY A 25 17.61 8.45 13.65
C GLY A 25 18.54 7.22 13.56
N VAL A 26 19.71 7.42 12.96
CA VAL A 26 20.70 6.35 12.85
C VAL A 26 21.14 5.88 14.25
N GLY A 27 20.92 4.60 14.54
CA GLY A 27 21.28 3.99 15.83
C GLY A 27 20.23 4.11 16.93
N GLU A 28 19.11 4.80 16.70
CA GLU A 28 17.98 4.82 17.64
C GLU A 28 17.28 3.46 17.70
N ARG A 29 17.14 2.93 18.91
CA ARG A 29 16.33 1.72 19.17
C ARG A 29 14.89 2.15 19.44
N VAL A 30 14.03 1.92 18.46
CA VAL A 30 12.60 2.22 18.55
C VAL A 30 11.76 1.04 18.10
N ILE A 31 10.55 0.93 18.63
CA ILE A 31 9.52 0.04 18.09
C ILE A 31 8.85 0.78 16.93
N LYS A 32 9.16 0.38 15.70
CA LYS A 32 8.70 1.05 14.49
C LYS A 32 7.50 0.31 13.87
N ILE A 33 6.30 0.77 14.20
CA ILE A 33 5.03 0.21 13.71
C ILE A 33 4.15 1.29 13.02
N ASN A 34 4.78 2.31 12.44
CA ASN A 34 4.10 3.45 11.80
C ASN A 34 3.94 3.33 10.29
N THR A 35 4.77 2.55 9.59
CA THR A 35 4.81 2.45 8.12
C THR A 35 4.45 1.06 7.59
N ASN A 36 3.91 0.20 8.47
CA ASN A 36 3.37 -1.12 8.12
C ASN A 36 4.40 -2.04 7.44
N GLU A 37 5.67 -1.97 7.88
CA GLU A 37 6.65 -2.97 7.48
C GLU A 37 6.28 -4.32 8.10
N ASN A 38 6.74 -5.41 7.48
CA ASN A 38 6.62 -6.73 8.06
C ASN A 38 7.62 -6.87 9.22
N PRO A 39 7.23 -7.36 10.40
CA PRO A 39 8.15 -7.54 11.51
C PRO A 39 9.11 -8.72 11.35
N TYR A 40 8.88 -9.57 10.36
CA TYR A 40 9.72 -10.73 10.06
C TYR A 40 10.66 -10.43 8.89
N PRO A 41 11.86 -11.06 8.82
CA PRO A 41 12.83 -10.84 7.74
C PRO A 41 12.31 -11.34 6.39
N PRO A 42 12.97 -10.96 5.28
CA PRO A 42 12.75 -11.58 3.97
C PRO A 42 13.04 -13.08 3.98
N SER A 43 12.49 -13.82 3.00
CA SER A 43 12.67 -15.27 2.92
C SER A 43 14.14 -15.68 2.81
N PRO A 44 14.53 -16.83 3.38
CA PRO A 44 15.89 -17.36 3.24
C PRO A 44 16.32 -17.54 1.77
N ALA A 45 15.38 -17.92 0.89
CA ALA A 45 15.63 -18.07 -0.55
C ALA A 45 16.00 -16.72 -1.19
N ALA A 46 15.27 -15.66 -0.89
CA ALA A 46 15.56 -14.30 -1.36
C ALA A 46 16.90 -13.79 -0.82
N MET A 47 17.17 -14.03 0.47
CA MET A 47 18.44 -13.63 1.10
C MET A 47 19.64 -14.41 0.57
N LYS A 48 19.45 -15.65 0.11
CA LYS A 48 20.48 -16.42 -0.58
C LYS A 48 20.83 -15.75 -1.91
N VAL A 49 19.85 -15.44 -2.74
CA VAL A 49 20.05 -14.75 -4.04
C VAL A 49 20.75 -13.41 -3.84
N LEU A 50 20.36 -12.63 -2.81
CA LEU A 50 21.01 -11.36 -2.48
C LEU A 50 22.51 -11.52 -2.18
N ARG A 51 22.89 -12.52 -1.38
CA ARG A 51 24.29 -12.78 -1.01
C ARG A 51 25.13 -13.33 -2.16
N GLU A 52 24.52 -14.11 -3.05
CA GLU A 52 25.18 -14.77 -4.18
C GLU A 52 25.09 -13.96 -5.47
N PHE A 53 24.49 -12.74 -5.42
CA PHE A 53 24.34 -11.92 -6.61
C PHE A 53 25.70 -11.51 -7.17
N ASP A 54 25.95 -11.85 -8.44
CA ASP A 54 27.17 -11.46 -9.14
C ASP A 54 27.17 -9.96 -9.43
N GLY A 55 28.07 -9.23 -8.77
CA GLY A 55 28.24 -7.78 -8.93
C GLY A 55 28.59 -7.35 -10.36
N GLU A 56 29.22 -8.22 -11.17
CA GLU A 56 29.46 -7.93 -12.59
C GLU A 56 28.19 -7.67 -13.39
N ARG A 57 27.06 -8.19 -12.95
CA ARG A 57 25.75 -7.93 -13.57
C ARG A 57 25.31 -6.48 -13.43
N LEU A 58 25.79 -5.74 -12.41
CA LEU A 58 25.41 -4.34 -12.17
C LEU A 58 25.93 -3.37 -13.22
N ARG A 59 26.98 -3.71 -13.95
CA ARG A 59 27.52 -2.86 -15.02
C ARG A 59 26.72 -2.92 -16.33
N ARG A 60 25.68 -3.76 -16.40
CA ARG A 60 24.82 -3.92 -17.58
C ARG A 60 23.39 -3.57 -17.24
N TYR A 61 22.70 -2.95 -18.19
CA TYR A 61 21.27 -2.73 -18.03
C TYR A 61 20.52 -4.05 -17.81
N PRO A 62 19.51 -4.06 -16.92
CA PRO A 62 18.64 -5.21 -16.74
C PRO A 62 17.73 -5.42 -17.97
N GLN A 63 17.03 -6.54 -17.97
CA GLN A 63 16.03 -6.82 -18.98
C GLN A 63 14.83 -5.84 -18.81
N PRO A 64 14.39 -5.12 -19.87
CA PRO A 64 13.47 -3.98 -19.75
C PRO A 64 12.09 -4.28 -19.14
N THR A 65 11.63 -5.53 -19.24
CA THR A 65 10.31 -5.97 -18.74
C THR A 65 10.41 -6.75 -17.42
N ALA A 66 11.61 -6.83 -16.80
CA ALA A 66 11.87 -7.64 -15.60
C ALA A 66 11.29 -9.07 -15.73
N ARG A 67 11.49 -9.70 -16.89
CA ARG A 67 10.82 -10.92 -17.35
C ARG A 67 10.91 -12.07 -16.34
N ALA A 68 12.10 -12.29 -15.74
CA ALA A 68 12.28 -13.37 -14.77
C ALA A 68 11.36 -13.22 -13.55
N PHE A 69 11.13 -11.99 -13.09
CA PHE A 69 10.16 -11.73 -12.04
C PHE A 69 8.72 -11.93 -12.52
N ALA A 70 8.38 -11.44 -13.73
CA ALA A 70 7.04 -11.59 -14.29
C ALA A 70 6.68 -13.08 -14.48
N GLU A 71 7.62 -13.91 -14.94
CA GLU A 71 7.45 -15.37 -15.07
C GLU A 71 7.24 -16.03 -13.70
N ALA A 72 8.03 -15.68 -12.68
CA ALA A 72 7.88 -16.21 -11.34
C ALA A 72 6.54 -15.80 -10.70
N ALA A 73 6.14 -14.53 -10.86
CA ALA A 73 4.86 -14.04 -10.37
C ALA A 73 3.68 -14.71 -11.11
N GLY A 74 3.79 -14.88 -12.42
CA GLY A 74 2.81 -15.57 -13.25
C GLY A 74 2.62 -17.01 -12.82
N ALA A 75 3.69 -17.76 -12.59
CA ALA A 75 3.64 -19.14 -12.11
C ALA A 75 2.91 -19.29 -10.77
N VAL A 76 3.10 -18.31 -9.84
CA VAL A 76 2.43 -18.31 -8.54
C VAL A 76 0.96 -17.94 -8.64
N LEU A 77 0.61 -17.00 -9.53
CA LEU A 77 -0.74 -16.44 -9.65
C LEU A 77 -1.59 -17.14 -10.72
N GLY A 78 -1.03 -18.06 -11.48
CA GLY A 78 -1.71 -18.75 -12.58
C GLY A 78 -1.92 -17.86 -13.81
N TYR A 79 -1.04 -16.89 -14.05
CA TYR A 79 -1.08 -15.99 -15.21
C TYR A 79 0.12 -16.17 -16.11
N ASP A 80 -0.06 -15.94 -17.42
CA ASP A 80 1.07 -15.77 -18.32
C ASP A 80 1.86 -14.50 -17.98
N ALA A 81 3.17 -14.51 -18.19
CA ALA A 81 4.03 -13.35 -17.90
C ALA A 81 3.59 -12.07 -18.64
N GLY A 82 2.91 -12.20 -19.78
CA GLY A 82 2.33 -11.08 -20.53
C GLY A 82 1.18 -10.35 -19.84
N TRP A 83 0.62 -10.93 -18.77
CA TRP A 83 -0.39 -10.30 -17.91
C TRP A 83 0.22 -9.55 -16.72
N ILE A 84 1.54 -9.57 -16.57
CA ILE A 84 2.23 -9.03 -15.41
C ILE A 84 3.18 -7.90 -15.83
N LEU A 85 3.01 -6.73 -15.25
CA LEU A 85 3.89 -5.58 -15.42
C LEU A 85 4.60 -5.28 -14.11
N PRO A 86 5.90 -5.58 -13.98
CA PRO A 86 6.69 -5.18 -12.81
C PRO A 86 6.98 -3.68 -12.79
N GLY A 87 7.06 -3.12 -11.57
CA GLY A 87 7.38 -1.72 -11.33
C GLY A 87 8.29 -1.52 -10.12
N ASN A 88 8.92 -0.36 -10.02
CA ASN A 88 9.73 0.05 -8.87
C ASN A 88 8.83 0.39 -7.66
N GLY A 89 8.20 -0.63 -7.10
CA GLY A 89 7.07 -0.56 -6.18
C GLY A 89 5.74 -0.37 -6.93
N SER A 90 4.62 -0.61 -6.22
CA SER A 90 3.28 -0.31 -6.76
C SER A 90 3.09 1.19 -7.05
N ASP A 91 3.85 2.07 -6.38
CA ASP A 91 3.83 3.52 -6.61
C ASP A 91 4.28 3.90 -8.03
N ASP A 92 5.23 3.17 -8.61
CA ASP A 92 5.65 3.34 -10.01
C ASP A 92 4.51 3.00 -10.99
N LEU A 93 3.81 1.89 -10.73
CA LEU A 93 2.63 1.51 -11.51
C LEU A 93 1.50 2.54 -11.41
N LEU A 94 1.23 3.04 -10.19
CA LEU A 94 0.29 4.15 -10.01
C LEU A 94 0.71 5.37 -10.82
N THR A 95 2.00 5.71 -10.81
CA THR A 95 2.53 6.83 -11.60
C THR A 95 2.31 6.61 -13.10
N MET A 96 2.58 5.40 -13.62
CA MET A 96 2.30 5.06 -15.03
C MET A 96 0.80 5.19 -15.36
N ILE A 97 -0.08 4.68 -14.49
CA ILE A 97 -1.54 4.75 -14.66
C ILE A 97 -1.99 6.22 -14.73
N PHE A 98 -1.54 7.05 -13.81
CA PHE A 98 -1.90 8.48 -13.84
C PHE A 98 -1.33 9.20 -15.05
N ARG A 99 -0.11 8.90 -15.46
CA ARG A 99 0.49 9.44 -16.71
C ARG A 99 -0.30 9.04 -17.96
N ALA A 100 -0.85 7.82 -18.00
CA ALA A 100 -1.56 7.29 -19.15
C ALA A 100 -3.04 7.71 -19.20
N CYS A 101 -3.69 7.88 -18.04
CA CYS A 101 -5.14 8.01 -17.95
C CYS A 101 -5.63 9.39 -17.51
N ALA A 102 -4.86 10.13 -16.69
CA ALA A 102 -5.32 11.33 -16.01
C ALA A 102 -4.69 12.60 -16.56
N GLU A 103 -5.51 13.60 -16.87
CA GLU A 103 -5.13 14.92 -17.36
C GLU A 103 -6.26 15.93 -17.07
N PRO A 104 -6.13 17.23 -17.37
CA PRO A 104 -7.25 18.17 -17.30
C PRO A 104 -8.46 17.68 -18.08
N GLY A 105 -9.63 17.58 -17.42
CA GLY A 105 -10.85 17.00 -17.99
C GLY A 105 -10.96 15.48 -17.93
N ARG A 106 -9.95 14.77 -17.43
CA ARG A 106 -9.95 13.32 -17.20
C ARG A 106 -9.62 13.03 -15.74
N ALA A 107 -10.66 13.02 -14.90
CA ALA A 107 -10.56 12.92 -13.45
C ALA A 107 -10.09 11.54 -12.97
N ALA A 108 -9.55 11.52 -11.73
CA ALA A 108 -9.35 10.32 -10.94
C ALA A 108 -10.32 10.29 -9.75
N ALA A 109 -11.03 9.17 -9.52
CA ALA A 109 -11.94 9.00 -8.40
C ALA A 109 -11.45 7.92 -7.44
N TYR A 110 -11.63 8.15 -6.13
CA TYR A 110 -11.27 7.18 -5.09
C TYR A 110 -12.03 7.45 -3.79
N PRO A 111 -12.24 6.43 -2.94
CA PRO A 111 -12.86 6.63 -1.63
C PRO A 111 -11.94 7.40 -0.68
N MET A 112 -12.50 8.18 0.26
CA MET A 112 -11.74 8.93 1.27
C MET A 112 -12.26 8.68 2.69
N PRO A 113 -11.36 8.45 3.67
CA PRO A 113 -9.88 8.50 3.59
C PRO A 113 -9.26 7.21 3.02
N THR A 114 -8.23 7.37 2.17
CA THR A 114 -7.44 6.28 1.59
C THR A 114 -5.98 6.66 1.40
N TYR A 115 -5.23 5.94 0.56
CA TYR A 115 -3.81 6.19 0.30
C TYR A 115 -3.61 7.57 -0.35
N THR A 116 -2.91 8.44 0.36
CA THR A 116 -2.76 9.86 -0.01
C THR A 116 -1.98 10.11 -1.31
N LEU A 117 -1.25 9.10 -1.80
CA LEU A 117 -0.52 9.21 -3.06
C LEU A 117 -1.47 9.42 -4.25
N TYR A 118 -2.69 8.89 -4.22
CA TYR A 118 -3.67 9.06 -5.31
C TYR A 118 -3.95 10.54 -5.57
N ARG A 119 -4.22 11.32 -4.52
CA ARG A 119 -4.40 12.78 -4.61
C ARG A 119 -3.16 13.47 -5.16
N THR A 120 -1.98 13.05 -4.69
CA THR A 120 -0.70 13.63 -5.13
C THR A 120 -0.48 13.41 -6.62
N LEU A 121 -0.70 12.19 -7.11
CA LEU A 121 -0.55 11.85 -8.52
C LEU A 121 -1.56 12.58 -9.43
N ALA A 122 -2.84 12.69 -8.99
CA ALA A 122 -3.83 13.50 -9.71
C ALA A 122 -3.36 14.95 -9.87
N ARG A 123 -2.90 15.57 -8.76
CA ARG A 123 -2.37 16.95 -8.78
C ARG A 123 -1.15 17.10 -9.68
N ILE A 124 -0.22 16.12 -9.69
CA ILE A 124 0.94 16.14 -10.59
C ILE A 124 0.50 16.18 -12.06
N GLN A 125 -0.55 15.45 -12.42
CA GLN A 125 -1.11 15.45 -13.78
C GLN A 125 -2.03 16.65 -14.06
N ASN A 126 -2.25 17.54 -13.07
CA ASN A 126 -3.24 18.61 -13.15
C ASN A 126 -4.66 18.08 -13.44
N ALA A 127 -4.93 16.86 -13.02
CA ALA A 127 -6.23 16.20 -13.14
C ALA A 127 -7.08 16.46 -11.87
N GLU A 128 -8.39 16.48 -12.05
CA GLU A 128 -9.32 16.54 -10.94
C GLU A 128 -9.25 15.27 -10.09
N ALA A 129 -9.24 15.43 -8.77
CA ALA A 129 -9.32 14.35 -7.79
C ALA A 129 -10.74 14.34 -7.17
N ILE A 130 -11.56 13.37 -7.55
CA ILE A 130 -12.92 13.20 -7.04
C ILE A 130 -12.85 12.27 -5.82
N GLU A 131 -12.97 12.87 -4.65
CA GLU A 131 -12.90 12.15 -3.37
C GLU A 131 -14.31 11.79 -2.90
N VAL A 132 -14.62 10.51 -2.92
CA VAL A 132 -15.91 9.96 -2.49
C VAL A 132 -15.83 9.55 -1.03
N PRO A 133 -16.56 10.16 -0.10
CA PRO A 133 -16.41 9.87 1.32
C PRO A 133 -16.89 8.46 1.66
N PHE A 134 -16.13 7.75 2.47
CA PHE A 134 -16.62 6.58 3.20
C PHE A 134 -17.64 7.01 4.27
N ASP A 135 -18.50 6.09 4.65
CA ASP A 135 -19.24 6.18 5.91
C ASP A 135 -18.30 5.88 7.12
N ASP A 136 -18.87 5.86 8.33
CA ASP A 136 -18.10 5.67 9.57
C ASP A 136 -17.57 4.22 9.76
N ASP A 137 -18.12 3.27 9.01
CA ASP A 137 -17.73 1.86 9.02
C ASP A 137 -16.89 1.44 7.82
N TYR A 138 -16.57 2.41 6.93
CA TYR A 138 -15.75 2.22 5.73
C TYR A 138 -16.35 1.24 4.71
N HIS A 139 -17.68 1.23 4.52
CA HIS A 139 -18.31 0.50 3.42
C HIS A 139 -17.94 1.11 2.07
N LEU A 140 -17.86 0.28 1.03
CA LEU A 140 -17.50 0.73 -0.32
C LEU A 140 -18.54 1.72 -0.87
N PRO A 141 -18.16 2.98 -1.15
CA PRO A 141 -19.11 3.98 -1.67
C PRO A 141 -19.32 3.83 -3.18
N ALA A 142 -19.82 2.63 -3.59
CA ALA A 142 -19.87 2.20 -4.98
C ALA A 142 -20.70 3.14 -5.87
N ASP A 143 -21.80 3.68 -5.37
CA ASP A 143 -22.67 4.59 -6.14
C ASP A 143 -21.97 5.92 -6.45
N GLY A 144 -21.28 6.48 -5.46
CA GLY A 144 -20.50 7.70 -5.65
C GLY A 144 -19.34 7.51 -6.61
N LEU A 145 -18.61 6.39 -6.51
CA LEU A 145 -17.51 6.07 -7.41
C LEU A 145 -17.99 5.83 -8.84
N ALA A 146 -19.09 5.11 -9.04
CA ALA A 146 -19.67 4.87 -10.37
C ALA A 146 -20.18 6.17 -11.01
N SER A 147 -20.80 7.06 -10.20
CA SER A 147 -21.35 8.33 -10.68
C SER A 147 -20.28 9.38 -10.99
N ALA A 148 -19.06 9.21 -10.50
CA ALA A 148 -17.95 10.15 -10.71
C ALA A 148 -17.56 10.29 -12.20
N GLY A 149 -17.83 9.29 -13.04
CA GLY A 149 -17.51 9.32 -14.47
C GLY A 149 -16.01 9.47 -14.76
N ALA A 150 -15.15 9.10 -13.81
CA ALA A 150 -13.72 9.30 -13.85
C ALA A 150 -13.02 8.45 -14.91
N ALA A 151 -11.88 8.94 -15.43
CA ALA A 151 -11.02 8.19 -16.34
C ALA A 151 -10.29 7.04 -15.63
N VAL A 152 -10.02 7.20 -14.34
CA VAL A 152 -9.47 6.16 -13.49
C VAL A 152 -10.16 6.15 -12.13
N THR A 153 -10.63 4.97 -11.69
CA THR A 153 -11.21 4.76 -10.37
C THR A 153 -10.28 3.86 -9.58
N LEU A 154 -9.83 4.31 -8.38
CA LEU A 154 -8.89 3.56 -7.55
C LEU A 154 -9.58 3.10 -6.27
N VAL A 155 -9.41 1.83 -5.93
CA VAL A 155 -9.88 1.23 -4.68
C VAL A 155 -8.73 0.45 -4.04
N ALA A 156 -8.26 0.90 -2.88
CA ALA A 156 -7.32 0.12 -2.08
C ALA A 156 -8.08 -1.01 -1.37
N ASN A 157 -7.63 -2.25 -1.51
CA ASN A 157 -8.27 -3.43 -0.96
C ASN A 157 -7.26 -4.48 -0.45
N PRO A 158 -7.03 -4.56 0.86
CA PRO A 158 -7.60 -3.77 1.98
C PRO A 158 -7.24 -2.29 1.93
N ASN A 159 -8.20 -1.44 2.35
CA ASN A 159 -8.00 0.00 2.39
C ASN A 159 -6.99 0.43 3.47
N ALA A 160 -6.20 1.43 3.18
CA ALA A 160 -5.36 2.10 4.18
C ALA A 160 -5.83 3.57 4.31
N PRO A 161 -6.16 4.05 5.53
CA PRO A 161 -5.73 3.52 6.83
C PRO A 161 -6.72 2.62 7.57
N SER A 162 -7.91 2.34 7.06
CA SER A 162 -8.95 1.61 7.82
C SER A 162 -8.62 0.11 8.03
N GLY A 163 -7.97 -0.52 7.07
CA GLY A 163 -7.76 -1.98 7.06
C GLY A 163 -8.96 -2.77 6.53
N THR A 164 -10.10 -2.12 6.27
CA THR A 164 -11.31 -2.78 5.73
C THR A 164 -11.07 -3.32 4.33
N ALA A 165 -11.70 -4.44 4.01
CA ALA A 165 -11.63 -5.06 2.70
C ALA A 165 -13.03 -5.25 2.11
N PHE A 166 -13.09 -5.23 0.78
CA PHE A 166 -14.28 -5.44 0.00
C PHE A 166 -14.20 -6.80 -0.71
N SER A 167 -15.33 -7.44 -0.88
CA SER A 167 -15.39 -8.72 -1.57
C SER A 167 -15.10 -8.58 -3.08
N ALA A 168 -14.64 -9.66 -3.71
CA ALA A 168 -14.45 -9.67 -5.15
C ALA A 168 -15.76 -9.38 -5.92
N CYS A 169 -16.92 -9.80 -5.38
CA CYS A 169 -18.23 -9.52 -5.98
C CYS A 169 -18.58 -8.02 -5.97
N GLU A 170 -18.32 -7.30 -4.86
CA GLU A 170 -18.54 -5.85 -4.77
C GLU A 170 -17.64 -5.09 -5.75
N LEU A 171 -16.35 -5.50 -5.83
CA LEU A 171 -15.39 -4.91 -6.75
C LEU A 171 -15.74 -5.20 -8.21
N GLU A 172 -16.20 -6.41 -8.53
CA GLU A 172 -16.67 -6.79 -9.86
C GLU A 172 -17.90 -5.99 -10.28
N ALA A 173 -18.87 -5.86 -9.38
CA ALA A 173 -20.06 -5.04 -9.62
C ALA A 173 -19.71 -3.57 -9.85
N LEU A 174 -18.75 -3.02 -9.11
CA LEU A 174 -18.25 -1.67 -9.34
C LEU A 174 -17.51 -1.56 -10.68
N ALA A 175 -16.69 -2.53 -11.05
CA ALA A 175 -15.95 -2.56 -12.32
C ALA A 175 -16.88 -2.48 -13.54
N GLY A 176 -18.05 -3.12 -13.47
CA GLY A 176 -19.07 -3.04 -14.52
C GLY A 176 -19.81 -1.69 -14.60
N ARG A 177 -19.66 -0.82 -13.61
CA ARG A 177 -20.37 0.47 -13.52
C ARG A 177 -19.46 1.68 -13.79
N VAL A 178 -18.15 1.56 -13.57
CA VAL A 178 -17.20 2.64 -13.85
C VAL A 178 -16.87 2.71 -15.34
N LYS A 179 -16.72 3.92 -15.87
CA LYS A 179 -16.48 4.13 -17.30
C LYS A 179 -15.02 3.96 -17.70
N GLY A 180 -14.10 4.24 -16.78
CA GLY A 180 -12.66 4.24 -17.02
C GLY A 180 -11.96 2.98 -16.54
N LEU A 181 -10.64 3.07 -16.42
CA LEU A 181 -9.81 2.03 -15.81
C LEU A 181 -10.12 1.92 -14.31
N MET A 182 -10.37 0.71 -13.82
CA MET A 182 -10.49 0.43 -12.39
C MET A 182 -9.19 -0.17 -11.87
N VAL A 183 -8.59 0.50 -10.90
CA VAL A 183 -7.38 0.08 -10.20
C VAL A 183 -7.76 -0.49 -8.84
N ILE A 184 -7.45 -1.76 -8.61
CA ILE A 184 -7.60 -2.40 -7.30
C ILE A 184 -6.20 -2.52 -6.70
N ASP A 185 -5.92 -1.69 -5.69
CA ASP A 185 -4.61 -1.67 -5.03
C ASP A 185 -4.59 -2.69 -3.88
N GLU A 186 -4.03 -3.84 -4.16
CA GLU A 186 -3.91 -4.97 -3.24
C GLU A 186 -2.56 -5.02 -2.50
N ALA A 187 -2.00 -3.88 -2.12
CA ALA A 187 -0.72 -3.83 -1.40
C ALA A 187 -0.73 -4.62 -0.06
N TYR A 188 -1.90 -4.85 0.54
CA TYR A 188 -2.06 -5.55 1.82
C TYR A 188 -2.81 -6.89 1.72
N VAL A 189 -3.18 -7.33 0.53
CA VAL A 189 -4.12 -8.42 0.31
C VAL A 189 -3.66 -9.78 0.86
N ASP A 190 -2.35 -10.03 0.95
CA ASP A 190 -1.85 -11.30 1.50
C ASP A 190 -2.24 -11.51 2.98
N PHE A 191 -2.63 -10.44 3.69
CA PHE A 191 -3.17 -10.51 5.07
C PHE A 191 -4.70 -10.62 5.11
N ALA A 192 -5.37 -10.57 3.95
CA ALA A 192 -6.81 -10.65 3.81
C ALA A 192 -7.30 -12.10 3.59
N ASP A 193 -8.62 -12.28 3.69
CA ASP A 193 -9.28 -13.58 3.47
C ASP A 193 -9.57 -13.83 1.99
N SER A 194 -9.61 -12.77 1.17
CA SER A 194 -9.93 -12.86 -0.26
C SER A 194 -9.13 -11.85 -1.07
N SER A 195 -9.07 -12.07 -2.38
CA SER A 195 -8.37 -11.24 -3.37
C SER A 195 -9.22 -11.05 -4.61
N ALA A 196 -9.04 -9.91 -5.26
CA ALA A 196 -9.62 -9.58 -6.56
C ALA A 196 -8.74 -10.03 -7.75
N ILE A 197 -7.73 -10.85 -7.52
CA ILE A 197 -6.72 -11.21 -8.53
C ILE A 197 -7.32 -11.85 -9.80
N GLU A 198 -8.48 -12.48 -9.71
CA GLU A 198 -9.15 -13.07 -10.87
C GLU A 198 -9.98 -12.08 -11.71
N LEU A 199 -10.19 -10.86 -11.21
CA LEU A 199 -11.03 -9.88 -11.92
C LEU A 199 -10.45 -9.42 -13.26
N PRO A 200 -9.12 -9.28 -13.48
CA PRO A 200 -8.60 -8.92 -14.80
C PRO A 200 -9.01 -9.88 -15.93
N ARG A 201 -9.28 -11.15 -15.62
CA ARG A 201 -9.77 -12.12 -16.61
C ARG A 201 -11.21 -11.85 -17.03
N ARG A 202 -12.05 -11.40 -16.08
CA ARG A 202 -13.48 -11.20 -16.25
C ARG A 202 -13.83 -9.78 -16.64
N CYS A 203 -13.12 -8.79 -16.11
CA CYS A 203 -13.37 -7.37 -16.30
C CYS A 203 -12.26 -6.75 -17.16
N PRO A 204 -12.55 -6.33 -18.40
CA PRO A 204 -11.53 -5.85 -19.34
C PRO A 204 -10.91 -4.51 -18.93
N ASN A 205 -11.53 -3.78 -18.00
CA ASN A 205 -11.09 -2.47 -17.51
C ASN A 205 -10.46 -2.54 -16.11
N VAL A 206 -10.05 -3.72 -15.63
CA VAL A 206 -9.46 -3.88 -14.28
C VAL A 206 -7.96 -4.14 -14.38
N ILE A 207 -7.21 -3.44 -13.53
CA ILE A 207 -5.83 -3.74 -13.15
C ILE A 207 -5.75 -3.95 -11.65
N VAL A 208 -5.12 -5.04 -11.21
CA VAL A 208 -4.83 -5.33 -9.79
C VAL A 208 -3.35 -5.06 -9.53
N LEU A 209 -3.06 -4.21 -8.54
CA LEU A 209 -1.69 -3.90 -8.12
C LEU A 209 -1.29 -4.74 -6.91
N ARG A 210 -0.05 -5.18 -6.89
CA ARG A 210 0.58 -5.96 -5.81
C ARG A 210 1.91 -5.36 -5.40
N SER A 211 2.29 -5.57 -4.15
CA SER A 211 3.54 -5.05 -3.60
C SER A 211 4.34 -6.13 -2.88
N MET A 212 5.66 -6.17 -3.10
CA MET A 212 6.58 -7.00 -2.32
C MET A 212 6.93 -6.36 -0.96
N SER A 213 6.50 -5.12 -0.73
CA SER A 213 6.89 -4.33 0.45
C SER A 213 6.34 -4.85 1.77
N LYS A 214 5.19 -5.56 1.77
CA LYS A 214 4.45 -5.89 2.99
C LYS A 214 4.61 -7.36 3.36
N SER A 215 3.90 -8.26 2.74
CA SER A 215 3.91 -9.69 3.06
C SER A 215 5.25 -10.37 2.80
N TYR A 216 5.99 -9.90 1.80
CA TYR A 216 7.31 -10.46 1.43
C TYR A 216 8.50 -9.79 2.16
N SER A 217 8.25 -8.83 3.06
CA SER A 217 9.29 -8.14 3.86
C SER A 217 10.33 -7.38 3.03
N MET A 218 9.93 -6.84 1.87
CA MET A 218 10.85 -6.22 0.91
C MET A 218 10.57 -4.74 0.64
N ALA A 219 10.16 -4.00 1.67
CA ALA A 219 9.89 -2.56 1.51
C ALA A 219 11.10 -1.79 0.96
N GLY A 220 12.32 -2.15 1.38
CA GLY A 220 13.57 -1.55 0.92
C GLY A 220 13.98 -1.93 -0.50
N LEU A 221 13.46 -3.04 -1.05
CA LEU A 221 13.78 -3.51 -2.41
C LEU A 221 13.03 -2.72 -3.50
N ARG A 222 11.93 -2.03 -3.13
CA ARG A 222 11.11 -1.24 -4.05
C ARG A 222 10.60 -2.04 -5.26
N LEU A 223 9.96 -3.18 -5.03
CA LEU A 223 9.37 -4.00 -6.09
C LEU A 223 7.87 -4.18 -5.89
N GLY A 224 7.11 -4.01 -6.96
CA GLY A 224 5.70 -4.28 -7.07
C GLY A 224 5.33 -4.69 -8.49
N PHE A 225 4.09 -5.05 -8.72
CA PHE A 225 3.63 -5.41 -10.05
C PHE A 225 2.13 -5.20 -10.22
N GLY A 226 1.70 -5.02 -11.46
CA GLY A 226 0.31 -4.96 -11.87
C GLY A 226 -0.08 -6.20 -12.66
N VAL A 227 -1.31 -6.67 -12.47
CA VAL A 227 -1.91 -7.77 -13.24
C VAL A 227 -3.11 -7.20 -13.98
N ALA A 228 -3.09 -7.25 -15.30
CA ALA A 228 -4.15 -6.77 -16.17
C ALA A 228 -4.10 -7.49 -17.52
N ARG A 229 -5.12 -7.27 -18.34
CA ARG A 229 -5.07 -7.72 -19.73
C ARG A 229 -3.88 -7.13 -20.47
N PRO A 230 -3.25 -7.90 -21.40
CA PRO A 230 -2.09 -7.44 -22.17
C PRO A 230 -2.31 -6.11 -22.88
N GLU A 231 -3.54 -5.82 -23.33
CA GLU A 231 -3.89 -4.57 -24.01
C GLU A 231 -3.75 -3.36 -23.10
N ILE A 232 -4.13 -3.47 -21.80
CA ILE A 232 -3.93 -2.42 -20.81
C ILE A 232 -2.43 -2.23 -20.54
N LEU A 233 -1.71 -3.33 -20.35
CA LEU A 233 -0.27 -3.28 -20.07
C LEU A 233 0.52 -2.69 -21.23
N ALA A 234 0.11 -2.94 -22.48
CA ALA A 234 0.73 -2.34 -23.65
C ALA A 234 0.63 -0.81 -23.64
N GLU A 235 -0.47 -0.22 -23.18
CA GLU A 235 -0.60 1.23 -23.03
C GLU A 235 0.30 1.77 -21.90
N LEU A 236 0.36 1.08 -20.77
CA LEU A 236 1.22 1.47 -19.64
C LEU A 236 2.72 1.38 -20.00
N MET A 237 3.10 0.41 -20.82
CA MET A 237 4.47 0.28 -21.33
C MET A 237 4.96 1.50 -22.13
N LYS A 238 4.07 2.28 -22.74
CA LYS A 238 4.43 3.50 -23.50
C LYS A 238 4.92 4.64 -22.61
N VAL A 239 4.48 4.67 -21.36
CA VAL A 239 4.81 5.71 -20.36
C VAL A 239 5.77 5.24 -19.27
N LYS A 240 6.19 3.97 -19.35
CA LYS A 240 7.13 3.34 -18.43
C LYS A 240 8.55 3.82 -18.70
N ASP A 241 9.34 4.04 -17.64
CA ASP A 241 10.78 4.26 -17.77
C ASP A 241 11.47 3.00 -18.31
N SER A 242 12.48 3.17 -19.18
CA SER A 242 13.07 2.09 -19.98
C SER A 242 13.50 0.88 -19.15
N TYR A 243 14.12 1.10 -17.97
CA TYR A 243 14.67 0.08 -17.07
C TYR A 243 14.24 0.37 -15.64
N ASN A 244 12.93 0.40 -15.38
CA ASN A 244 12.35 0.82 -14.12
C ASN A 244 12.57 -0.14 -12.94
N VAL A 245 12.89 -1.41 -13.21
CA VAL A 245 13.24 -2.42 -12.19
C VAL A 245 14.68 -2.86 -12.38
N ASP A 246 15.51 -2.72 -11.36
CA ASP A 246 16.92 -3.09 -11.40
C ASP A 246 17.14 -4.62 -11.38
N ALA A 247 18.36 -5.03 -11.75
CA ALA A 247 18.71 -6.43 -11.89
C ALA A 247 18.67 -7.21 -10.57
N LEU A 248 19.00 -6.55 -9.44
CA LEU A 248 18.99 -7.14 -8.11
C LEU A 248 17.56 -7.34 -7.63
N ALA A 249 16.72 -6.30 -7.76
CA ALA A 249 15.29 -6.36 -7.41
C ALA A 249 14.57 -7.45 -8.19
N CYS A 250 14.85 -7.58 -9.50
CA CYS A 250 14.29 -8.63 -10.33
C CYS A 250 14.67 -10.04 -9.83
N ALA A 251 15.95 -10.29 -9.55
CA ALA A 251 16.46 -11.60 -9.12
C ALA A 251 15.95 -11.97 -7.71
N VAL A 252 16.12 -11.07 -6.75
CA VAL A 252 15.69 -11.27 -5.35
C VAL A 252 14.18 -11.39 -5.25
N GLY A 253 13.45 -10.55 -5.98
CA GLY A 253 11.99 -10.58 -6.03
C GLY A 253 11.44 -11.88 -6.62
N ALA A 254 12.05 -12.42 -7.68
CA ALA A 254 11.67 -13.70 -8.26
C ALA A 254 11.82 -14.86 -7.27
N ALA A 255 12.92 -14.88 -6.50
CA ALA A 255 13.13 -15.86 -5.45
C ALA A 255 12.14 -15.71 -4.30
N ALA A 256 11.84 -14.47 -3.91
CA ALA A 256 10.90 -14.18 -2.83
C ALA A 256 9.46 -14.59 -3.17
N ILE A 257 8.99 -14.25 -4.38
CA ILE A 257 7.62 -14.58 -4.77
C ILE A 257 7.43 -16.08 -4.95
N ALA A 258 8.46 -16.80 -5.33
CA ALA A 258 8.43 -18.26 -5.43
C ALA A 258 8.35 -18.96 -4.05
N ASP A 259 8.84 -18.31 -2.97
CA ASP A 259 8.82 -18.87 -1.61
C ASP A 259 7.51 -18.58 -0.87
N GLN A 260 6.42 -19.14 -1.38
CA GLN A 260 5.09 -18.97 -0.82
C GLN A 260 4.94 -19.57 0.59
N ALA A 261 5.66 -20.65 0.88
CA ALA A 261 5.60 -21.31 2.18
C ALA A 261 6.05 -20.35 3.30
N TYR A 262 7.21 -19.72 3.13
CA TYR A 262 7.75 -18.76 4.09
C TYR A 262 6.85 -17.51 4.22
N LYS A 263 6.42 -16.95 3.07
CA LYS A 263 5.49 -15.80 3.07
C LYS A 263 4.22 -16.13 3.84
N ASN A 264 3.61 -17.28 3.60
CA ASN A 264 2.37 -17.70 4.27
C ASN A 264 2.57 -17.93 5.78
N GLU A 265 3.71 -18.47 6.20
CA GLU A 265 4.07 -18.59 7.64
C GLU A 265 4.14 -17.22 8.31
N CYS A 266 4.83 -16.24 7.71
CA CYS A 266 4.91 -14.88 8.24
C CYS A 266 3.54 -14.20 8.29
N VAL A 267 2.75 -14.34 7.23
CA VAL A 267 1.37 -13.82 7.16
C VAL A 267 0.50 -14.41 8.27
N ALA A 268 0.57 -15.71 8.52
CA ALA A 268 -0.21 -16.36 9.59
C ALA A 268 0.16 -15.80 10.97
N LYS A 269 1.45 -15.59 11.25
CA LYS A 269 1.93 -14.95 12.48
C LYS A 269 1.39 -13.53 12.65
N VAL A 270 1.43 -12.72 11.59
CA VAL A 270 0.91 -11.34 11.62
C VAL A 270 -0.60 -11.33 11.84
N ARG A 271 -1.35 -12.21 11.17
CA ARG A 271 -2.81 -12.33 11.34
C ARG A 271 -3.20 -12.74 12.76
N ALA A 272 -2.49 -13.69 13.35
CA ALA A 272 -2.69 -14.10 14.75
C ALA A 272 -2.40 -12.95 15.72
N SER A 273 -1.26 -12.26 15.54
CA SER A 273 -0.89 -11.09 16.35
C SER A 273 -1.89 -9.95 16.19
N ARG A 274 -2.43 -9.71 14.98
CA ARG A 274 -3.47 -8.72 14.72
C ARG A 274 -4.73 -9.01 15.55
N GLY A 275 -5.20 -10.25 15.55
CA GLY A 275 -6.38 -10.66 16.33
C GLY A 275 -6.19 -10.47 17.82
N LEU A 276 -5.03 -10.86 18.36
CA LEU A 276 -4.70 -10.67 19.78
C LEU A 276 -4.64 -9.19 20.15
N LEU A 277 -3.96 -8.38 19.34
CA LEU A 277 -3.83 -6.95 19.60
C LEU A 277 -5.19 -6.22 19.52
N SER A 278 -6.05 -6.60 18.56
CA SER A 278 -7.41 -6.07 18.46
C SER A 278 -8.18 -6.29 19.75
N GLY A 279 -8.26 -7.53 20.23
CA GLY A 279 -8.97 -7.85 21.48
C GLY A 279 -8.40 -7.14 22.71
N GLN A 280 -7.07 -6.97 22.80
CA GLN A 280 -6.44 -6.23 23.88
C GLN A 280 -6.82 -4.74 23.87
N LEU A 281 -6.85 -4.11 22.70
CA LEU A 281 -7.25 -2.71 22.56
C LEU A 281 -8.75 -2.51 22.82
N GLU A 282 -9.60 -3.42 22.36
CA GLU A 282 -11.02 -3.42 22.66
C GLU A 282 -11.29 -3.54 24.17
N ALA A 283 -10.55 -4.42 24.87
CA ALA A 283 -10.61 -4.55 26.33
C ALA A 283 -10.18 -3.29 27.07
N MET A 284 -9.32 -2.45 26.48
CA MET A 284 -8.95 -1.12 26.97
C MET A 284 -9.96 -0.02 26.60
N GLY A 285 -11.05 -0.38 25.90
CA GLY A 285 -12.12 0.54 25.51
C GLY A 285 -11.89 1.27 24.18
N PHE A 286 -10.88 0.90 23.38
CA PHE A 286 -10.73 1.45 22.04
C PHE A 286 -11.82 0.94 21.11
N ARG A 287 -12.32 1.80 20.23
CA ARG A 287 -13.00 1.34 19.02
C ARG A 287 -11.93 0.81 18.06
N VAL A 288 -12.06 -0.44 17.63
CA VAL A 288 -11.16 -1.03 16.63
C VAL A 288 -11.98 -1.33 15.37
N TRP A 289 -11.55 -0.81 14.21
CA TRP A 289 -12.19 -1.14 12.94
C TRP A 289 -11.70 -2.51 12.46
N PRO A 290 -12.60 -3.37 11.91
CA PRO A 290 -12.21 -4.65 11.34
C PRO A 290 -11.11 -4.48 10.30
N SER A 291 -10.00 -5.21 10.47
CA SER A 291 -8.84 -5.09 9.57
C SER A 291 -8.50 -6.40 8.89
N GLN A 292 -8.25 -6.31 7.61
CA GLN A 292 -7.72 -7.38 6.75
C GLN A 292 -6.28 -7.06 6.27
N ALA A 293 -5.59 -6.10 6.95
CA ALA A 293 -4.22 -5.66 6.65
C ALA A 293 -3.24 -6.05 7.78
N ASN A 294 -1.99 -5.62 7.69
CA ASN A 294 -1.00 -5.78 8.75
C ASN A 294 -0.96 -4.56 9.72
N PHE A 295 -2.08 -3.93 9.93
CA PHE A 295 -2.27 -2.83 10.87
C PHE A 295 -3.71 -2.78 11.37
N LEU A 296 -3.94 -2.00 12.43
CA LEU A 296 -5.26 -1.66 12.96
C LEU A 296 -5.49 -0.16 12.88
N LEU A 297 -6.71 0.27 12.55
CA LEU A 297 -7.19 1.62 12.80
C LEU A 297 -7.99 1.60 14.10
N VAL A 298 -7.69 2.52 15.02
CA VAL A 298 -8.32 2.55 16.34
C VAL A 298 -8.69 3.97 16.76
N GLY A 299 -9.81 4.10 17.48
CA GLY A 299 -10.25 5.33 18.12
C GLY A 299 -10.12 5.19 19.65
N PRO A 300 -9.39 6.07 20.35
CA PRO A 300 -9.21 6.00 21.78
C PRO A 300 -10.50 6.32 22.56
N PRO A 301 -10.73 5.72 23.76
CA PRO A 301 -11.99 5.88 24.48
C PRO A 301 -12.15 7.21 25.20
N ARG A 302 -11.06 7.84 25.66
CA ARG A 302 -11.10 9.03 26.56
C ARG A 302 -10.00 10.06 26.33
N ALA A 303 -8.88 9.66 25.76
CA ALA A 303 -7.75 10.54 25.48
C ALA A 303 -7.80 11.04 24.04
N GLN A 304 -7.19 12.18 23.76
CA GLN A 304 -7.02 12.63 22.39
C GLN A 304 -6.00 11.74 21.69
N ALA A 305 -6.28 11.31 20.48
CA ALA A 305 -5.39 10.48 19.66
C ALA A 305 -3.97 11.06 19.56
N ARG A 306 -3.88 12.40 19.47
CA ARG A 306 -2.60 13.13 19.46
C ARG A 306 -1.79 12.94 20.74
N GLU A 307 -2.42 12.98 21.90
CA GLU A 307 -1.73 12.82 23.20
C GLU A 307 -1.14 11.41 23.34
N ILE A 308 -1.90 10.37 22.92
CA ILE A 308 -1.41 8.99 22.90
C ILE A 308 -0.24 8.87 21.91
N TYR A 309 -0.35 9.43 20.72
CA TYR A 309 0.73 9.42 19.72
C TYR A 309 2.01 10.04 20.30
N GLU A 310 1.93 11.23 20.89
CA GLU A 310 3.08 11.93 21.47
C GLU A 310 3.64 11.17 22.70
N GLY A 311 2.77 10.60 23.53
CA GLY A 311 3.15 9.77 24.67
C GLY A 311 3.91 8.49 24.29
N LEU A 312 3.49 7.81 23.26
CA LEU A 312 4.16 6.63 22.69
C LEU A 312 5.50 7.01 22.06
N LYS A 313 5.53 8.11 21.29
CA LYS A 313 6.75 8.61 20.66
C LYS A 313 7.83 8.94 21.70
N LYS A 314 7.50 9.56 22.83
CA LYS A 314 8.43 9.81 23.94
C LYS A 314 8.99 8.50 24.56
N ARG A 315 8.30 7.38 24.38
CA ARG A 315 8.74 6.05 24.84
C ARG A 315 9.46 5.24 23.75
N GLY A 316 9.78 5.86 22.60
CA GLY A 316 10.44 5.22 21.49
C GLY A 316 9.51 4.26 20.69
N ILE A 317 8.19 4.45 20.76
CA ILE A 317 7.21 3.66 19.99
C ILE A 317 6.58 4.55 18.93
N LEU A 318 6.89 4.26 17.66
CA LEU A 318 6.41 5.04 16.52
C LEU A 318 5.16 4.37 15.92
N ILE A 319 4.03 5.05 16.04
CA ILE A 319 2.75 4.71 15.39
C ILE A 319 2.38 5.79 14.36
N ARG A 320 1.28 5.64 13.65
CA ARG A 320 0.84 6.67 12.70
C ARG A 320 -0.37 7.45 13.24
N TYR A 321 -0.21 8.76 13.28
CA TYR A 321 -1.27 9.74 13.51
C TYR A 321 -1.46 10.58 12.25
N PHE A 322 -2.71 10.98 11.93
CA PHE A 322 -3.05 11.75 10.75
C PHE A 322 -3.74 13.04 11.15
N GLN A 323 -3.14 14.19 10.81
CA GLN A 323 -3.72 15.53 11.03
C GLN A 323 -4.64 15.88 9.87
N GLN A 324 -5.73 15.12 9.69
CA GLN A 324 -6.70 15.37 8.62
C GLN A 324 -8.12 14.98 9.07
N PRO A 325 -9.15 15.65 8.54
CA PRO A 325 -10.55 15.34 8.88
C PRO A 325 -10.85 13.84 8.78
N LYS A 326 -11.69 13.33 9.69
CA LYS A 326 -12.08 11.91 9.85
C LYS A 326 -10.97 10.97 10.33
N LEU A 327 -9.75 11.43 10.53
CA LEU A 327 -8.63 10.62 11.04
C LEU A 327 -7.87 11.27 12.22
N ASP A 328 -8.13 12.53 12.54
CA ASP A 328 -7.49 13.30 13.60
C ASP A 328 -7.88 12.81 15.02
N ASP A 329 -8.94 12.04 15.13
CA ASP A 329 -9.38 11.33 16.33
C ASP A 329 -8.93 9.85 16.38
N LYS A 330 -8.12 9.40 15.42
CA LYS A 330 -7.75 7.99 15.23
C LYS A 330 -6.24 7.78 15.17
N LEU A 331 -5.85 6.53 15.43
CA LEU A 331 -4.45 6.07 15.34
C LEU A 331 -4.40 4.85 14.43
N ARG A 332 -3.36 4.74 13.59
CA ARG A 332 -3.07 3.52 12.86
C ARG A 332 -1.83 2.85 13.44
N ILE A 333 -1.96 1.59 13.80
CA ILE A 333 -0.97 0.79 14.51
C ILE A 333 -0.58 -0.38 13.63
N GLY A 334 0.66 -0.43 13.15
CA GLY A 334 1.21 -1.58 12.44
C GLY A 334 1.36 -2.77 13.40
N ILE A 335 1.25 -3.98 12.87
CA ILE A 335 1.45 -5.20 13.65
C ILE A 335 2.95 -5.50 13.72
N GLY A 336 3.51 -5.43 14.92
CA GLY A 336 4.90 -5.78 15.22
C GLY A 336 5.07 -7.27 15.57
N THR A 337 6.24 -7.63 16.06
CA THR A 337 6.47 -8.93 16.70
C THR A 337 5.60 -9.07 17.97
N ALA A 338 5.50 -10.26 18.52
CA ALA A 338 4.78 -10.46 19.77
C ALA A 338 5.32 -9.58 20.92
N ASP A 339 6.65 -9.41 20.97
CA ASP A 339 7.32 -8.55 21.95
C ASP A 339 7.05 -7.06 21.70
N ASP A 340 7.14 -6.59 20.45
CA ASP A 340 6.80 -5.21 20.09
C ASP A 340 5.36 -4.86 20.49
N ASN A 341 4.42 -5.76 20.18
CA ASN A 341 3.01 -5.57 20.52
C ASN A 341 2.78 -5.56 22.02
N ALA A 342 3.46 -6.42 22.80
CA ALA A 342 3.36 -6.45 24.26
C ALA A 342 3.90 -5.16 24.89
N GLN A 343 5.03 -4.65 24.40
CA GLN A 343 5.59 -3.37 24.86
C GLN A 343 4.66 -2.20 24.52
N PHE A 344 4.08 -2.19 23.30
CA PHE A 344 3.10 -1.20 22.88
C PHE A 344 1.85 -1.20 23.78
N VAL A 345 1.28 -2.38 24.06
CA VAL A 345 0.09 -2.53 24.94
C VAL A 345 0.38 -2.03 26.35
N ARG A 346 1.55 -2.36 26.91
CA ARG A 346 1.97 -1.87 28.22
C ARG A 346 2.07 -0.34 28.23
N ALA A 347 2.75 0.22 27.25
CA ALA A 347 2.93 1.68 27.13
C ALA A 347 1.60 2.44 27.00
N ILE A 348 0.63 1.88 26.26
CA ILE A 348 -0.74 2.43 26.18
C ILE A 348 -1.44 2.35 27.54
N GLY A 349 -1.35 1.22 28.24
CA GLY A 349 -1.93 1.05 29.57
C GLY A 349 -1.42 2.10 30.57
N GLU A 350 -0.10 2.39 30.54
CA GLU A 350 0.50 3.44 31.37
C GLU A 350 0.00 4.86 30.99
N ILE A 351 -0.09 5.17 29.67
CA ILE A 351 -0.58 6.47 29.21
C ILE A 351 -2.04 6.69 29.62
N LEU A 352 -2.85 5.64 29.60
CA LEU A 352 -4.27 5.71 29.96
C LEU A 352 -4.53 5.56 31.47
N GLY A 353 -3.49 5.33 32.29
CA GLY A 353 -3.62 5.09 33.74
C GLY A 353 -4.36 3.78 34.07
N LEU A 354 -4.29 2.78 33.19
CA LEU A 354 -4.92 1.47 33.38
C LEU A 354 -4.00 0.45 34.08
N CYS A 355 -2.70 0.74 34.17
CA CYS A 355 -1.75 -0.08 34.91
C CYS A 355 -1.66 0.43 36.37
N GLN A 356 -2.12 -0.37 37.31
CA GLN A 356 -1.77 -0.26 38.73
C GLN A 356 -0.69 -1.28 39.07
#